data_bf67dc5d22c545317de6ff3bbe27d5b0
#
_entry.id   bf67dc5d22c545317de6ff3bbe27d5b0
#
_cell.length_a   1.000
_cell.length_b   1.000
_cell.length_c   1.000
_cell.angle_alpha   90.00
_cell.angle_beta   90.00
_cell.angle_gamma   90.00
#
_symmetry.space_group_name_H-M   'P 1'
#
loop_
_entity.id
_entity.type
_entity.pdbx_description
1 polymer ?
#
loop_
_entity_poly.entity_id
_entity_poly.type
_entity_poly.pdbx_seq_one_letter_code
_entity_poly.pdbx_strand_id
1 'polypeptide(L)' 'MTQDGRWKLKYNEVMSFMEKEYRKLSKYYPKEKLMFHFIHHNRKLYNVGTMKEERKVLFEKLLAMCEKYKRIH' A
#
# COMPACT_ATOMS: atom_id res chain seq x y z
N MET A 1 0.32 -11.64 -17.61
CA MET A 1 0.67 -10.49 -16.77
C MET A 1 1.84 -10.86 -15.86
N THR A 2 2.85 -10.02 -15.78
CA THR A 2 4.02 -10.27 -14.94
C THR A 2 3.71 -9.97 -13.47
N GLN A 3 4.56 -10.46 -12.56
CA GLN A 3 4.42 -10.16 -11.14
C GLN A 3 4.52 -8.65 -10.88
N ASP A 4 5.40 -7.96 -11.61
CA ASP A 4 5.55 -6.52 -11.49
C ASP A 4 4.28 -5.79 -11.91
N GLY A 5 3.63 -6.26 -12.98
CA GLY A 5 2.38 -5.69 -13.44
C GLY A 5 1.28 -5.83 -12.40
N ARG A 6 1.18 -7.01 -11.77
CA ARG A 6 0.20 -7.26 -10.71
C ARG A 6 0.46 -6.38 -9.49
N TRP A 7 1.72 -6.24 -9.13
CA TRP A 7 2.10 -5.40 -7.99
C TRP A 7 1.70 -3.95 -8.22
N LYS A 8 1.98 -3.43 -9.41
CA LYS A 8 1.63 -2.05 -9.76
C LYS A 8 0.12 -1.83 -9.79
N LEU A 9 -0.64 -2.80 -10.27
CA LEU A 9 -2.10 -2.72 -10.26
C LEU A 9 -2.63 -2.63 -8.83
N LYS A 10 -2.12 -3.48 -7.94
CA LYS A 10 -2.51 -3.44 -6.53
C LYS A 10 -2.11 -2.12 -5.89
N TYR A 11 -0.91 -1.66 -6.17
CA TYR A 11 -0.40 -0.39 -5.66
C TYR A 11 -1.32 0.76 -6.07
N ASN A 12 -1.64 0.85 -7.36
CA ASN A 12 -2.52 1.90 -7.87
C ASN A 12 -3.91 1.82 -7.26
N GLU A 13 -4.42 0.61 -7.07
CA GLU A 13 -5.72 0.39 -6.46
C GLU A 13 -5.75 0.92 -5.03
N VAL A 14 -4.73 0.60 -4.25
CA VAL A 14 -4.61 1.07 -2.87
C VAL A 14 -4.48 2.59 -2.82
N MET A 15 -3.63 3.17 -3.67
CA MET A 15 -3.43 4.62 -3.72
C MET A 15 -4.72 5.35 -4.08
N SER A 16 -5.43 4.86 -5.11
CA SER A 16 -6.70 5.44 -5.53
C SER A 16 -7.74 5.36 -4.43
N PHE A 17 -7.81 4.25 -3.74
CA PHE A 17 -8.75 4.06 -2.65
C PHE A 17 -8.49 5.07 -1.54
N MET A 18 -7.24 5.23 -1.13
CA MET A 18 -6.88 6.13 -0.05
C MET A 18 -7.12 7.60 -0.42
N GLU A 19 -6.85 7.96 -1.69
CA GLU A 19 -7.12 9.30 -2.18
C GLU A 19 -8.62 9.60 -2.21
N LYS A 20 -9.43 8.60 -2.54
CA LYS A 20 -10.88 8.75 -2.62
C LYS A 20 -11.52 8.82 -1.25
N GLU A 21 -11.10 7.96 -0.34
CA GLU A 21 -11.71 7.83 0.98
C GLU A 21 -11.10 8.74 2.04
N TYR A 22 -9.92 9.26 1.79
CA TYR A 22 -9.19 10.14 2.73
C TYR A 22 -9.01 9.51 4.12
N ARG A 23 -8.80 8.19 4.17
CA ARG A 23 -8.61 7.48 5.44
C ARG A 23 -7.74 6.24 5.25
N LYS A 24 -7.25 5.70 6.37
CA LYS A 24 -6.51 4.45 6.36
C LYS A 24 -7.43 3.28 6.04
N LEU A 25 -6.82 2.22 5.54
CA LEU A 25 -7.51 0.97 5.28
C LEU A 25 -7.95 0.32 6.59
N SER A 26 -9.12 -0.30 6.58
CA SER A 26 -9.65 -1.03 7.72
C SER A 26 -9.58 -2.53 7.47
N LYS A 27 -9.17 -3.28 8.47
CA LYS A 27 -9.13 -4.73 8.39
C LYS A 27 -10.52 -5.37 8.55
N TYR A 28 -11.52 -4.56 8.89
CA TYR A 28 -12.88 -5.06 9.15
C TYR A 28 -13.70 -5.24 7.88
N TYR A 29 -13.33 -4.59 6.79
CA TYR A 29 -14.03 -4.71 5.52
C TYR A 29 -13.27 -5.66 4.60
N PRO A 30 -13.94 -6.68 4.00
CA PRO A 30 -13.26 -7.68 3.17
C PRO A 30 -12.40 -7.08 2.04
N LYS A 31 -12.92 -6.07 1.37
CA LYS A 31 -12.21 -5.42 0.27
C LYS A 31 -10.96 -4.69 0.74
N GLU A 32 -11.09 -3.97 1.85
CA GLU A 32 -9.97 -3.23 2.44
C GLU A 32 -8.98 -4.16 3.11
N LYS A 33 -9.44 -5.31 3.59
CA LYS A 33 -8.60 -6.31 4.22
C LYS A 33 -7.52 -6.81 3.26
N LEU A 34 -7.88 -7.04 1.99
CA LEU A 34 -6.93 -7.48 0.98
C LEU A 34 -5.85 -6.41 0.73
N MET A 35 -6.27 -5.14 0.67
CA MET A 35 -5.35 -4.03 0.50
C MET A 35 -4.46 -3.86 1.74
N PHE A 36 -5.02 -4.05 2.92
CA PHE A 36 -4.28 -4.01 4.17
C PHE A 36 -3.19 -5.07 4.20
N HIS A 37 -3.51 -6.29 3.78
CA HIS A 37 -2.55 -7.39 3.70
C HIS A 37 -1.43 -7.08 2.70
N PHE A 38 -1.78 -6.46 1.58
CA PHE A 38 -0.79 -6.04 0.59
C PHE A 38 0.22 -5.07 1.20
N ILE A 39 -0.26 -4.06 1.90
CA ILE A 39 0.61 -3.08 2.56
C ILE A 39 1.48 -3.75 3.62
N HIS A 40 0.87 -4.58 4.44
CA HIS A 40 1.57 -5.25 5.53
C HIS A 40 2.67 -6.18 5.02
N HIS A 41 2.36 -6.96 3.99
CA HIS A 41 3.33 -7.86 3.36
C HIS A 41 4.51 -7.09 2.77
N ASN A 42 4.21 -6.02 2.03
CA ASN A 42 5.25 -5.22 1.38
C ASN A 42 6.07 -4.43 2.40
N ARG A 43 5.46 -4.01 3.49
CA ARG A 43 6.17 -3.33 4.56
C ARG A 43 7.23 -4.24 5.17
N LYS A 44 6.90 -5.51 5.32
CA LYS A 44 7.85 -6.51 5.81
C LYS A 44 9.02 -6.66 4.87
N LEU A 45 8.75 -6.78 3.56
CA LEU A 45 9.80 -6.88 2.55
C LEU A 45 10.66 -5.62 2.51
N TYR A 46 10.04 -4.46 2.65
CA TYR A 46 10.73 -3.19 2.69
C TYR A 46 11.71 -3.11 3.87
N ASN A 47 11.24 -3.53 5.05
CA ASN A 47 12.04 -3.46 6.27
C ASN A 47 13.26 -4.40 6.24
N VAL A 48 13.11 -5.58 5.61
CA VAL A 48 14.24 -6.52 5.51
C VAL A 48 15.14 -6.24 4.31
N GLY A 49 14.78 -5.26 3.49
CA GLY A 49 15.61 -4.82 2.38
C GLY A 49 15.59 -5.72 1.15
N THR A 50 14.59 -6.59 1.02
CA THR A 50 14.46 -7.50 -0.13
C THR A 50 13.60 -6.92 -1.26
N MET A 51 13.00 -5.76 -1.04
CA MET A 51 12.15 -5.12 -2.03
C MET A 51 12.98 -4.49 -3.16
N LYS A 52 12.51 -4.65 -4.41
CA LYS A 52 13.16 -4.04 -5.56
C LYS A 52 13.12 -2.52 -5.43
N GLU A 53 14.16 -1.85 -5.91
CA GLU A 53 14.30 -0.41 -5.77
C GLU A 53 13.14 0.37 -6.37
N GLU A 54 12.64 -0.05 -7.53
CA GLU A 54 11.49 0.59 -8.17
C GLU A 54 10.25 0.53 -7.28
N ARG A 55 9.99 -0.63 -6.70
CA ARG A 55 8.88 -0.82 -5.79
C ARG A 55 9.09 -0.06 -4.49
N LYS A 56 10.33 0.01 -4.04
CA LYS A 56 10.70 0.70 -2.83
C LYS A 56 10.34 2.18 -2.89
N VAL A 57 10.65 2.84 -4.00
CA VAL A 57 10.31 4.24 -4.21
C VAL A 57 8.80 4.45 -4.17
N LEU A 58 8.06 3.60 -4.88
CA LEU A 58 6.61 3.69 -4.92
C LEU A 58 6.00 3.39 -3.55
N PHE A 59 6.54 2.40 -2.85
CA PHE A 59 6.04 2.03 -1.54
C PHE A 59 6.29 3.12 -0.51
N GLU A 60 7.39 3.83 -0.61
CA GLU A 60 7.68 4.98 0.27
C GLU A 60 6.61 6.06 0.12
N LYS A 61 6.14 6.29 -1.09
CA LYS A 61 5.03 7.24 -1.34
C LYS A 61 3.76 6.77 -0.66
N LEU A 62 3.49 5.47 -0.72
CA LEU A 62 2.31 4.90 -0.08
C LEU A 62 2.39 5.02 1.44
N LEU A 63 3.56 4.76 2.02
CA LEU A 63 3.77 4.91 3.45
C LEU A 63 3.58 6.36 3.90
N ALA A 64 4.07 7.31 3.12
CA ALA A 64 3.89 8.73 3.42
C ALA A 64 2.41 9.09 3.42
N MET A 65 1.65 8.54 2.49
CA MET A 65 0.21 8.76 2.42
C MET A 65 -0.51 8.15 3.63
N CYS A 66 -0.10 6.96 4.06
CA CYS A 66 -0.64 6.32 5.26
C CYS A 66 -0.41 7.19 6.49
N GLU A 67 0.77 7.76 6.63
CA GLU A 67 1.10 8.65 7.74
C GLU A 67 0.25 9.92 7.72
N LYS A 68 0.05 10.47 6.53
CA LYS A 68 -0.77 11.66 6.34
C LYS A 68 -2.19 11.43 6.86
N TYR A 69 -2.81 10.33 6.47
CA TYR A 69 -4.18 10.04 6.87
C TYR A 69 -4.29 9.61 8.32
N LYS A 70 -3.24 9.05 8.88
CA LYS A 70 -3.19 8.70 10.29
C LYS A 70 -3.31 9.93 11.18
N ARG A 71 -2.71 11.05 10.73
CA ARG A 71 -2.70 12.30 11.50
C ARG A 71 -4.03 13.04 11.47
N ILE A 72 -4.87 12.76 10.49
CA ILE A 72 -6.16 13.42 10.33
C ILE A 72 -7.19 12.91 11.34
N HIS A 73 -6.98 11.73 11.87
CA HIS A 73 -7.85 11.15 12.91
C HIS A 73 -7.32 11.52 14.31
#